data_c29c532a607d5ea5387e4e2aacc5920f
#
_entry.id   c29c532a607d5ea5387e4e2aacc5920f
#
_cell.length_a   1.000
_cell.length_b   1.000
_cell.length_c   1.000
_cell.angle_alpha   90.00
_cell.angle_beta   90.00
_cell.angle_gamma   90.00
#
_symmetry.space_group_name_H-M   'P 1'
#
loop_
_entity.id
_entity.type
_entity.pdbx_description
1 polymer ?
#
loop_
_entity_poly.entity_id
_entity_poly.type
_entity_poly.pdbx_seq_one_letter_code
_entity_poly.pdbx_strand_id
1 'polypeptide(L)'
;MDRKAMYKLSYGLFILTAKEAEKDNGCIINTAIQAASEPNQLSICVNKANYTHDMIQRTGKFTVSVLSQKAQFELFKHFGFQSGRDTNKFEAFEQCARGTNSIYYITEGTNAYISVTVTKTEDLGSHTMFIGEITDMEVLSNVPSVTYDYYQNNICLLYTSPSPRDMRR
;
A
#
# COMPACT_ATOMS: atom_id res chain seq x y z
N MET A 1 20.51 -23.23 -1.22
CA MET A 1 19.77 -22.08 -1.79
C MET A 1 19.87 -20.91 -0.82
N ASP A 2 20.39 -19.78 -1.28
CA ASP A 2 20.54 -18.58 -0.42
C ASP A 2 19.31 -17.66 -0.59
N ARG A 3 18.44 -17.67 0.41
CA ARG A 3 17.20 -16.88 0.41
C ARG A 3 17.45 -15.37 0.46
N LYS A 4 18.66 -14.95 0.79
CA LYS A 4 19.04 -13.52 0.81
C LYS A 4 19.03 -12.90 -0.59
N ALA A 5 19.03 -13.71 -1.64
CA ALA A 5 18.87 -13.21 -3.00
C ALA A 5 17.59 -12.38 -3.17
N MET A 6 16.52 -12.70 -2.43
CA MET A 6 15.26 -11.95 -2.48
C MET A 6 15.42 -10.51 -1.96
N TYR A 7 16.44 -10.25 -1.12
CA TYR A 7 16.72 -8.90 -0.63
C TYR A 7 17.37 -8.00 -1.69
N LYS A 8 17.81 -8.58 -2.80
CA LYS A 8 18.40 -7.82 -3.91
C LYS A 8 17.34 -7.22 -4.82
N LEU A 9 16.08 -7.67 -4.71
CA LEU A 9 14.98 -7.07 -5.46
C LEU A 9 14.70 -5.67 -4.91
N SER A 10 14.53 -4.72 -5.83
CA SER A 10 14.16 -3.36 -5.46
C SER A 10 12.65 -3.25 -5.25
N TYR A 11 12.26 -2.59 -4.17
CA TYR A 11 10.85 -2.37 -3.84
C TYR A 11 10.61 -0.90 -3.51
N GLY A 12 9.44 -0.39 -3.92
CA GLY A 12 8.89 0.80 -3.34
C GLY A 12 8.16 0.48 -2.03
N LEU A 13 7.55 1.49 -1.43
CA LEU A 13 6.65 1.33 -0.29
C LEU A 13 5.40 2.15 -0.52
N PHE A 14 4.27 1.57 -0.18
CA PHE A 14 2.96 2.11 -0.54
C PHE A 14 1.97 1.92 0.61
N ILE A 15 1.01 2.84 0.71
CA ILE A 15 -0.17 2.61 1.54
C ILE A 15 -1.28 2.14 0.61
N LEU A 16 -1.75 0.93 0.84
CA LEU A 16 -2.87 0.33 0.12
C LEU A 16 -4.14 0.57 0.91
N THR A 17 -5.14 1.18 0.27
CA THR A 17 -6.41 1.49 0.93
C THR A 17 -7.59 0.87 0.20
N ALA A 18 -8.64 0.59 0.96
CA ALA A 18 -9.89 0.05 0.46
C ALA A 18 -11.05 0.60 1.29
N LYS A 19 -12.25 0.48 0.74
CA LYS A 19 -13.49 0.87 1.42
C LYS A 19 -14.55 -0.20 1.16
N GLU A 20 -15.21 -0.64 2.21
CA GLU A 20 -16.32 -1.57 2.11
C GLU A 20 -17.47 -1.04 2.97
N ALA A 21 -18.61 -0.70 2.35
CA ALA A 21 -19.72 0.00 3.00
C ALA A 21 -19.18 1.27 3.68
N GLU A 22 -19.36 1.41 4.98
CA GLU A 22 -18.89 2.57 5.74
C GLU A 22 -17.50 2.38 6.35
N LYS A 23 -16.87 1.24 6.12
CA LYS A 23 -15.56 0.95 6.70
C LYS A 23 -14.44 1.27 5.73
N ASP A 24 -13.47 2.04 6.21
CA ASP A 24 -12.20 2.33 5.52
C ASP A 24 -11.07 1.57 6.20
N ASN A 25 -10.12 1.10 5.44
CA ASN A 25 -8.90 0.50 5.98
C ASN A 25 -7.73 0.68 5.04
N GLY A 26 -6.54 0.51 5.57
CA GLY A 26 -5.31 0.57 4.81
C GLY A 26 -4.19 -0.19 5.47
N CYS A 27 -3.18 -0.52 4.69
CA CYS A 27 -1.98 -1.23 5.15
C CYS A 27 -0.79 -0.81 4.32
N ILE A 28 0.40 -1.20 4.76
CA ILE A 28 1.63 -0.99 3.99
C ILE A 28 1.89 -2.21 3.10
N ILE A 29 2.20 -1.96 1.84
CA ILE A 29 2.69 -2.99 0.91
C ILE A 29 3.95 -2.48 0.20
N ASN A 30 4.71 -3.41 -0.38
CA ASN A 30 5.88 -3.08 -1.22
C ASN A 30 5.80 -3.71 -2.61
N THR A 31 4.63 -4.16 -3.02
CA THR A 31 4.44 -5.02 -4.19
C THR A 31 3.61 -4.38 -5.31
N ALA A 32 3.45 -3.06 -5.31
CA ALA A 32 2.75 -2.39 -6.40
C ALA A 32 3.69 -2.18 -7.59
N ILE A 33 3.24 -2.61 -8.78
CA ILE A 33 3.99 -2.46 -10.01
C ILE A 33 3.03 -2.28 -11.19
N GLN A 34 3.42 -1.45 -12.15
CA GLN A 34 2.69 -1.35 -13.41
C GLN A 34 2.79 -2.68 -14.17
N ALA A 35 1.66 -3.29 -14.47
CA ALA A 35 1.63 -4.59 -15.14
C ALA A 35 1.54 -4.48 -16.65
N ALA A 36 0.89 -3.44 -17.16
CA ALA A 36 0.73 -3.18 -18.59
C ALA A 36 0.42 -1.71 -18.82
N SER A 37 0.64 -1.23 -20.05
CA SER A 37 0.41 0.18 -20.41
C SER A 37 -0.82 0.39 -21.27
N GLU A 38 -1.26 -0.62 -22.02
CA GLU A 38 -2.45 -0.56 -22.88
C GLU A 38 -3.24 -1.87 -22.83
N PRO A 39 -4.31 -1.93 -22.06
CA PRO A 39 -4.78 -0.90 -21.10
C PRO A 39 -3.80 -0.70 -19.94
N ASN A 40 -3.86 0.46 -19.32
CA ASN A 40 -2.97 0.77 -18.20
C ASN A 40 -3.41 -0.02 -16.97
N GLN A 41 -2.56 -0.92 -16.49
CA GLN A 41 -2.87 -1.86 -15.43
C GLN A 41 -1.81 -1.84 -14.34
N LEU A 42 -2.28 -1.98 -13.11
CA LEU A 42 -1.44 -2.13 -11.93
C LEU A 42 -1.66 -3.49 -11.31
N SER A 43 -0.60 -4.09 -10.78
CA SER A 43 -0.68 -5.31 -9.98
C SER A 43 -0.17 -5.07 -8.57
N ILE A 44 -0.78 -5.75 -7.61
CA ILE A 44 -0.34 -5.79 -6.22
C ILE A 44 -0.42 -7.23 -5.71
N CYS A 45 0.43 -7.58 -4.74
CA CYS A 45 0.34 -8.85 -4.03
C CYS A 45 0.10 -8.56 -2.56
N VAL A 46 -1.00 -9.08 -2.01
CA VAL A 46 -1.44 -8.78 -0.64
C VAL A 46 -1.54 -10.06 0.16
N ASN A 47 -0.99 -10.04 1.37
CA ASN A 47 -1.06 -11.16 2.30
C ASN A 47 -2.52 -11.41 2.69
N LYS A 48 -2.94 -12.68 2.61
CA LYS A 48 -4.31 -13.09 2.94
C LYS A 48 -4.70 -12.83 4.40
N ALA A 49 -3.72 -12.72 5.30
CA ALA A 49 -3.96 -12.39 6.70
C ALA A 49 -4.30 -10.91 6.92
N ASN A 50 -4.07 -10.06 5.92
CA ASN A 50 -4.32 -8.63 5.99
C ASN A 50 -5.81 -8.34 5.82
N TYR A 51 -6.38 -7.51 6.70
CA TYR A 51 -7.80 -7.15 6.59
C TYR A 51 -8.13 -6.41 5.29
N THR A 52 -7.23 -5.57 4.79
CA THR A 52 -7.42 -4.88 3.51
C THR A 52 -7.55 -5.86 2.35
N HIS A 53 -6.84 -7.01 2.41
CA HIS A 53 -6.98 -8.08 1.43
C HIS A 53 -8.43 -8.53 1.27
N ASP A 54 -9.10 -8.81 2.40
CA ASP A 54 -10.47 -9.30 2.38
C ASP A 54 -11.43 -8.25 1.82
N MET A 55 -11.20 -6.99 2.13
CA MET A 55 -12.00 -5.89 1.60
C MET A 55 -11.87 -5.78 0.08
N ILE A 56 -10.65 -5.87 -0.45
CA ILE A 56 -10.42 -5.83 -1.91
C ILE A 56 -11.03 -7.05 -2.58
N GLN A 57 -10.89 -8.22 -1.96
CA GLN A 57 -11.48 -9.46 -2.48
C GLN A 57 -12.99 -9.32 -2.67
N ARG A 58 -13.67 -8.64 -1.74
CA ARG A 58 -15.12 -8.46 -1.78
C ARG A 58 -15.58 -7.30 -2.65
N THR A 59 -14.81 -6.21 -2.72
CA THR A 59 -15.24 -4.97 -3.39
C THR A 59 -14.69 -4.81 -4.80
N GLY A 60 -13.54 -5.40 -5.08
CA GLY A 60 -12.88 -5.27 -6.39
C GLY A 60 -12.28 -3.91 -6.67
N LYS A 61 -12.01 -3.10 -5.63
CA LYS A 61 -11.44 -1.75 -5.79
C LYS A 61 -10.40 -1.46 -4.74
N PHE A 62 -9.36 -0.73 -5.11
CA PHE A 62 -8.36 -0.26 -4.17
C PHE A 62 -7.69 1.02 -4.67
N THR A 63 -6.97 1.68 -3.76
CA THR A 63 -6.11 2.81 -4.08
C THR A 63 -4.73 2.56 -3.49
N VAL A 64 -3.70 2.91 -4.25
CA VAL A 64 -2.31 2.86 -3.82
C VAL A 64 -1.81 4.28 -3.67
N SER A 65 -1.35 4.66 -2.48
CA SER A 65 -0.66 5.91 -2.23
C SER A 65 0.84 5.65 -2.17
N VAL A 66 1.61 6.34 -2.99
CA VAL A 66 3.07 6.14 -3.10
C VAL A 66 3.76 6.94 -2.01
N LEU A 67 4.43 6.25 -1.08
CA LEU A 67 5.14 6.91 0.01
C LEU A 67 6.36 7.67 -0.50
N SER A 68 6.59 8.86 0.04
CA SER A 68 7.70 9.72 -0.33
C SER A 68 8.74 9.77 0.79
N GLN A 69 9.93 10.30 0.47
CA GLN A 69 11.02 10.45 1.44
C GLN A 69 10.67 11.43 2.58
N LYS A 70 9.59 12.18 2.48
CA LYS A 70 9.07 13.01 3.57
C LYS A 70 8.16 12.26 4.54
N ALA A 71 7.83 11.00 4.25
CA ALA A 71 7.00 10.19 5.16
C ALA A 71 7.74 9.99 6.48
N GLN A 72 7.06 10.30 7.59
CA GLN A 72 7.59 10.10 8.94
C GLN A 72 7.36 8.65 9.38
N PHE A 73 8.18 8.17 10.30
CA PHE A 73 8.02 6.83 10.86
C PHE A 73 6.61 6.59 11.41
N GLU A 74 6.00 7.61 11.98
CA GLU A 74 4.64 7.52 12.54
C GLU A 74 3.60 7.08 11.50
N LEU A 75 3.77 7.50 10.25
CA LEU A 75 2.87 7.08 9.17
C LEU A 75 3.01 5.59 8.87
N PHE A 76 4.24 5.08 8.83
CA PHE A 76 4.51 3.65 8.64
C PHE A 76 3.95 2.83 9.79
N LYS A 77 4.14 3.31 11.02
CA LYS A 77 3.63 2.67 12.23
C LYS A 77 2.10 2.62 12.22
N HIS A 78 1.48 3.73 11.85
CA HIS A 78 0.02 3.85 11.84
C HIS A 78 -0.65 2.82 10.91
N PHE A 79 -0.13 2.65 9.70
CA PHE A 79 -0.72 1.74 8.73
C PHE A 79 -0.11 0.34 8.75
N GLY A 80 1.12 0.19 9.21
CA GLY A 80 1.85 -1.07 9.11
C GLY A 80 1.90 -1.92 10.38
N PHE A 81 1.73 -1.33 11.56
CA PHE A 81 1.95 -2.03 12.83
C PHE A 81 0.69 -2.34 13.61
N GLN A 82 -0.47 -2.14 13.02
CA GLN A 82 -1.76 -2.48 13.64
C GLN A 82 -2.71 -3.07 12.60
N SER A 83 -3.66 -3.88 13.07
CA SER A 83 -4.64 -4.51 12.20
C SER A 83 -5.93 -3.69 12.15
N GLY A 84 -6.51 -3.55 10.96
CA GLY A 84 -7.83 -2.97 10.79
C GLY A 84 -8.95 -3.80 11.39
N ARG A 85 -8.67 -5.04 11.81
CA ARG A 85 -9.64 -5.89 12.54
C ARG A 85 -9.83 -5.37 13.95
N ASP A 86 -8.79 -4.81 14.56
CA ASP A 86 -8.77 -4.40 15.97
C ASP A 86 -8.90 -2.89 16.14
N THR A 87 -8.62 -2.11 15.10
CA THR A 87 -8.50 -0.66 15.16
C THR A 87 -9.07 -0.03 13.90
N ASN A 88 -9.78 1.09 14.06
CA ASN A 88 -10.18 1.93 12.93
C ASN A 88 -9.04 2.92 12.65
N LYS A 89 -8.23 2.62 11.64
CA LYS A 89 -7.04 3.41 11.29
C LYS A 89 -7.38 4.82 10.77
N PHE A 90 -8.60 5.04 10.31
CA PHE A 90 -9.03 6.33 9.78
C PHE A 90 -9.81 7.17 10.80
N GLU A 91 -10.07 6.64 11.98
CA GLU A 91 -10.66 7.42 13.07
C GLU A 91 -9.67 8.50 13.51
N ALA A 92 -10.09 9.77 13.47
CA ALA A 92 -9.26 10.93 13.79
C ALA A 92 -8.01 11.09 12.91
N PHE A 93 -7.93 10.37 11.78
CA PHE A 93 -6.83 10.53 10.83
C PHE A 93 -7.24 11.53 9.75
N GLU A 94 -6.59 12.70 9.73
CA GLU A 94 -7.00 13.82 8.87
C GLU A 94 -6.21 13.93 7.57
N GLN A 95 -5.04 13.29 7.47
CA GLN A 95 -4.13 13.40 6.30
C GLN A 95 -4.57 12.47 5.17
N CYS A 96 -5.83 12.55 4.79
CA CYS A 96 -6.41 11.74 3.72
C CYS A 96 -7.53 12.51 3.02
N ALA A 97 -7.84 12.07 1.80
CA ALA A 97 -8.95 12.62 1.00
C ALA A 97 -9.57 11.51 0.17
N ARG A 98 -10.84 11.66 -0.19
CA ARG A 98 -11.54 10.68 -1.04
C ARG A 98 -11.17 10.89 -2.51
N GLY A 99 -10.76 9.81 -3.17
CA GLY A 99 -10.60 9.81 -4.61
C GLY A 99 -11.95 9.66 -5.34
N THR A 100 -11.91 9.59 -6.66
CA THR A 100 -13.12 9.43 -7.48
C THR A 100 -13.83 8.10 -7.24
N ASN A 101 -13.11 7.08 -6.75
CA ASN A 101 -13.67 5.77 -6.37
C ASN A 101 -14.19 5.74 -4.93
N SER A 102 -14.24 6.87 -4.24
CA SER A 102 -14.65 7.02 -2.84
C SER A 102 -13.70 6.42 -1.81
N ILE A 103 -12.56 5.88 -2.23
CA ILE A 103 -11.54 5.35 -1.34
C ILE A 103 -10.59 6.47 -0.92
N TYR A 104 -10.16 6.45 0.34
CA TYR A 104 -9.18 7.40 0.83
C TYR A 104 -7.82 7.17 0.16
N TYR A 105 -7.17 8.25 -0.23
CA TYR A 105 -5.72 8.27 -0.47
C TYR A 105 -5.06 9.17 0.59
N ILE A 106 -3.78 8.98 0.80
CA ILE A 106 -3.03 9.71 1.84
C ILE A 106 -2.44 10.97 1.23
N THR A 107 -2.66 12.12 1.90
CA THR A 107 -2.29 13.43 1.36
C THR A 107 -0.95 13.95 1.84
N GLU A 108 -0.39 13.41 2.93
CA GLU A 108 0.89 13.82 3.48
C GLU A 108 1.86 12.65 3.54
N GLY A 109 3.14 12.89 3.22
CA GLY A 109 4.14 11.84 3.16
C GLY A 109 4.03 10.95 1.93
N THR A 110 3.28 11.39 0.94
CA THR A 110 3.06 10.68 -0.33
C THR A 110 3.30 11.63 -1.50
N ASN A 111 3.66 11.07 -2.66
CA ASN A 111 3.90 11.88 -3.85
C ASN A 111 2.95 11.60 -5.01
N ALA A 112 2.13 10.54 -4.90
CA ALA A 112 1.14 10.19 -5.92
C ALA A 112 0.12 9.22 -5.35
N TYR A 113 -1.05 9.12 -6.00
CA TYR A 113 -1.96 8.03 -5.75
C TYR A 113 -2.49 7.45 -7.07
N ILE A 114 -2.89 6.18 -7.00
CA ILE A 114 -3.38 5.42 -8.15
C ILE A 114 -4.60 4.63 -7.72
N SER A 115 -5.74 4.88 -8.36
CA SER A 115 -7.00 4.18 -8.11
C SER A 115 -7.19 3.08 -9.14
N VAL A 116 -7.61 1.90 -8.69
CA VAL A 116 -7.66 0.69 -9.51
C VAL A 116 -8.97 -0.06 -9.32
N THR A 117 -9.54 -0.54 -10.41
CA THR A 117 -10.63 -1.51 -10.40
C THR A 117 -10.07 -2.88 -10.79
N VAL A 118 -10.22 -3.86 -9.92
CA VAL A 118 -9.68 -5.21 -10.11
C VAL A 118 -10.39 -5.90 -11.27
N THR A 119 -9.62 -6.46 -12.18
CA THR A 119 -10.12 -7.25 -13.32
C THR A 119 -9.72 -8.72 -13.23
N LYS A 120 -8.69 -9.04 -12.44
CA LYS A 120 -8.11 -10.39 -12.35
C LYS A 120 -7.54 -10.63 -10.97
N THR A 121 -7.71 -11.84 -10.46
CA THR A 121 -7.08 -12.27 -9.19
C THR A 121 -6.39 -13.61 -9.41
N GLU A 122 -5.24 -13.79 -8.76
CA GLU A 122 -4.50 -15.04 -8.71
C GLU A 122 -4.19 -15.42 -7.29
N ASP A 123 -4.53 -16.64 -6.93
CA ASP A 123 -4.19 -17.19 -5.62
C ASP A 123 -2.73 -17.66 -5.64
N LEU A 124 -1.89 -17.04 -4.82
CA LEU A 124 -0.46 -17.36 -4.74
C LEU A 124 -0.11 -18.14 -3.46
N GLY A 125 -1.11 -18.70 -2.77
CA GLY A 125 -0.91 -19.38 -1.49
C GLY A 125 -1.04 -18.41 -0.32
N SER A 126 0.06 -17.87 0.19
CA SER A 126 0.05 -16.91 1.30
C SER A 126 -0.52 -15.53 0.92
N HIS A 127 -0.46 -15.19 -0.37
CA HIS A 127 -0.87 -13.91 -0.92
C HIS A 127 -1.88 -14.10 -2.04
N THR A 128 -2.61 -13.04 -2.35
CA THR A 128 -3.40 -12.92 -3.57
C THR A 128 -2.79 -11.81 -4.42
N MET A 129 -2.59 -12.07 -5.71
CA MET A 129 -2.26 -11.04 -6.67
C MET A 129 -3.55 -10.46 -7.23
N PHE A 130 -3.71 -9.15 -7.10
CA PHE A 130 -4.80 -8.41 -7.73
C PHE A 130 -4.22 -7.62 -8.90
N ILE A 131 -4.84 -7.74 -10.06
CA ILE A 131 -4.50 -6.98 -11.26
C ILE A 131 -5.74 -6.20 -11.66
N GLY A 132 -5.57 -4.92 -12.00
CA GLY A 132 -6.72 -4.14 -12.40
C GLY A 132 -6.37 -2.96 -13.28
N GLU A 133 -7.40 -2.36 -13.84
CA GLU A 133 -7.28 -1.16 -14.66
C GLU A 133 -7.18 0.07 -13.76
N ILE A 134 -6.26 0.95 -14.11
CA ILE A 134 -6.11 2.24 -13.46
C ILE A 134 -7.26 3.14 -13.92
N THR A 135 -8.05 3.61 -12.95
CA THR A 135 -9.23 4.45 -13.22
C THR A 135 -8.98 5.92 -12.93
N ASP A 136 -8.00 6.22 -12.08
CA ASP A 136 -7.61 7.58 -11.75
C ASP A 136 -6.20 7.57 -11.16
N MET A 137 -5.43 8.61 -11.37
CA MET A 137 -4.12 8.78 -10.77
C MET A 137 -3.68 10.22 -10.82
N GLU A 138 -2.97 10.67 -9.77
CA GLU A 138 -2.49 12.04 -9.66
C GLU A 138 -1.12 12.09 -9.00
N VAL A 139 -0.30 13.02 -9.44
CA VAL A 139 0.96 13.38 -8.77
C VAL A 139 0.64 14.44 -7.72
N LEU A 140 1.04 14.20 -6.47
CA LEU A 140 0.79 15.09 -5.34
C LEU A 140 1.99 15.98 -5.02
N SER A 141 3.20 15.51 -5.27
CA SER A 141 4.43 16.28 -5.02
C SER A 141 5.58 15.75 -5.86
N ASN A 142 6.69 16.51 -5.89
CA ASN A 142 7.91 16.12 -6.57
C ASN A 142 8.96 15.49 -5.64
N VAL A 143 8.58 15.24 -4.38
CA VAL A 143 9.48 14.56 -3.43
C VAL A 143 9.75 13.13 -3.93
N PRO A 144 11.01 12.66 -3.93
CA PRO A 144 11.31 11.30 -4.37
C PRO A 144 10.54 10.23 -3.59
N SER A 145 10.18 9.16 -4.28
CA SER A 145 9.50 8.02 -3.66
C SER A 145 10.44 7.28 -2.70
N VAL A 146 9.88 6.76 -1.61
CA VAL A 146 10.61 5.90 -0.67
C VAL A 146 10.84 4.54 -1.34
N THR A 147 12.08 4.06 -1.28
CA THR A 147 12.39 2.67 -1.54
C THR A 147 12.48 1.91 -0.22
N TYR A 148 12.41 0.59 -0.31
CA TYR A 148 12.60 -0.29 0.84
C TYR A 148 13.95 -0.04 1.52
N ASP A 149 15.02 0.10 0.71
CA ASP A 149 16.37 0.39 1.22
C ASP A 149 16.42 1.75 1.92
N TYR A 150 15.81 2.77 1.34
CA TYR A 150 15.76 4.09 1.96
C TYR A 150 15.05 4.04 3.33
N TYR A 151 13.94 3.32 3.41
CA TYR A 151 13.20 3.15 4.66
C TYR A 151 14.09 2.51 5.73
N GLN A 152 14.77 1.42 5.40
CA GLN A 152 15.63 0.73 6.35
C GLN A 152 16.80 1.59 6.81
N ASN A 153 17.43 2.32 5.90
CA ASN A 153 18.67 3.05 6.18
C ASN A 153 18.43 4.44 6.78
N ASN A 154 17.26 5.05 6.56
CA ASN A 154 17.02 6.45 6.92
C ASN A 154 15.82 6.67 7.83
N ILE A 155 14.89 5.73 7.89
CA ILE A 155 13.67 5.87 8.69
C ILE A 155 13.64 4.84 9.80
N CYS A 156 13.78 3.56 9.46
CA CYS A 156 13.67 2.45 10.41
C CYS A 156 14.84 2.38 11.40
N LEU A 157 16.06 2.76 10.98
CA LEU A 157 17.25 2.72 11.85
C LEU A 157 17.17 3.64 13.06
N LEU A 158 16.40 4.73 12.96
CA LEU A 158 16.19 5.67 14.06
C LEU A 158 15.27 5.10 15.14
N TYR A 159 14.59 4.01 14.84
CA TYR A 159 13.61 3.37 15.70
C TYR A 159 13.85 1.86 15.66
N THR A 160 13.96 1.19 16.80
CA THR A 160 14.10 -0.27 16.87
C THR A 160 12.77 -0.93 16.47
N SER A 161 12.49 -0.99 15.18
CA SER A 161 11.21 -1.44 14.65
C SER A 161 11.34 -2.74 13.86
N PRO A 162 10.25 -3.53 13.72
CA PRO A 162 10.23 -4.67 12.82
C PRO A 162 10.62 -4.26 11.41
N SER A 163 11.13 -5.22 10.63
CA SER A 163 11.43 -4.95 9.23
C SER A 163 10.14 -4.66 8.46
N PRO A 164 10.21 -3.96 7.31
CA PRO A 164 9.04 -3.74 6.47
C PRO A 164 8.32 -5.01 6.03
N ARG A 165 8.97 -6.18 6.11
CA ARG A 165 8.29 -7.46 5.89
C ARG A 165 7.26 -7.77 6.93
N ASP A 166 7.52 -7.34 8.16
CA ASP A 166 6.57 -7.53 9.26
C ASP A 166 5.37 -6.61 9.10
N MET A 167 5.51 -5.52 8.36
CA MET A 167 4.42 -4.60 8.06
C MET A 167 3.41 -5.14 7.05
N ARG A 168 3.74 -6.22 6.35
CA ARG A 168 2.82 -6.87 5.38
C ARG A 168 1.73 -7.72 6.04
N ARG A 169 1.81 -7.92 7.32
CA ARG A 169 0.89 -8.79 8.07
C ARG A 169 -0.40 -8.10 8.46
#